data_790e124df9238d2a290533246d537af0
#
_entry.id   790e124df9238d2a290533246d537af0
#
_cell.length_a   1.000
_cell.length_b   1.000
_cell.length_c   1.000
_cell.angle_alpha   90.00
_cell.angle_beta   90.00
_cell.angle_gamma   90.00
#
_symmetry.space_group_name_H-M   'P 1'
#
loop_
_entity.id
_entity.type
_entity.pdbx_description
1 polymer ?
#
loop_
_entity_poly.entity_id
_entity_poly.type
_entity_poly.pdbx_seq_one_letter_code
_entity_poly.pdbx_strand_id
1 'polypeptide(L)'
;MKPAKLNQNNLRRYRKRSGLEQKQVAFLLNQKSTDEVSRYETGIHRPNLETALKLQIILHVPISLIYYRLFEHCQVEIAELKRQHPHLLPDSDWFPACPEQLTQEEFCFYGEILKGRIPNDLEIRTVDKHILNLMNTTSVYRQGRNPY
;
A
#
# COMPACT_ATOMS: atom_id res chain seq x y z
N MET A 1 9.38 18.87 6.65
CA MET A 1 10.34 18.24 5.71
C MET A 1 10.23 18.95 4.35
N LYS A 2 11.34 19.29 3.73
CA LYS A 2 11.32 19.96 2.40
C LYS A 2 10.71 19.01 1.35
N PRO A 3 9.83 19.51 0.44
CA PRO A 3 9.12 18.67 -0.53
C PRO A 3 10.02 17.76 -1.38
N ALA A 4 11.23 18.16 -1.68
CA ALA A 4 12.19 17.36 -2.43
C ALA A 4 12.63 16.06 -1.71
N LYS A 5 12.62 16.03 -0.37
CA LYS A 5 12.97 14.82 0.39
C LYS A 5 11.82 13.81 0.44
N LEU A 6 10.57 14.27 0.37
CA LEU A 6 9.38 13.39 0.34
C LEU A 6 9.27 12.60 -0.96
N ASN A 7 9.78 13.15 -2.06
CA ASN A 7 9.74 12.48 -3.35
C ASN A 7 10.90 11.50 -3.58
N GLN A 8 11.85 11.44 -2.64
CA GLN A 8 12.92 10.46 -2.70
C GLN A 8 12.31 9.06 -2.61
N ASN A 9 12.68 8.20 -3.56
CA ASN A 9 12.08 6.89 -3.73
C ASN A 9 13.10 5.83 -4.19
N ASN A 10 12.65 4.59 -4.21
CA ASN A 10 13.43 3.44 -4.62
C ASN A 10 13.09 2.93 -6.04
N LEU A 11 12.37 3.70 -6.84
CA LEU A 11 11.89 3.25 -8.15
C LEU A 11 13.02 2.76 -9.05
N ARG A 12 14.09 3.56 -9.19
CA ARG A 12 15.28 3.20 -9.99
C ARG A 12 15.93 1.90 -9.48
N ARG A 13 16.01 1.72 -8.17
CA ARG A 13 16.59 0.52 -7.54
C ARG A 13 15.77 -0.72 -7.90
N TYR A 14 14.45 -0.67 -7.74
CA TYR A 14 13.59 -1.80 -8.05
C TYR A 14 13.52 -2.09 -9.54
N ARG A 15 13.48 -1.04 -10.39
CA ARG A 15 13.58 -1.22 -11.85
C ARG A 15 14.85 -1.98 -12.25
N LYS A 16 16.00 -1.55 -11.77
CA LYS A 16 17.27 -2.22 -12.05
C LYS A 16 17.30 -3.66 -11.55
N ARG A 17 16.75 -3.89 -10.36
CA ARG A 17 16.65 -5.24 -9.78
C ARG A 17 15.74 -6.15 -10.63
N SER A 18 14.74 -5.61 -11.26
CA SER A 18 13.86 -6.33 -12.19
C SER A 18 14.47 -6.52 -13.58
N GLY A 19 15.68 -6.01 -13.83
CA GLY A 19 16.34 -6.10 -15.14
C GLY A 19 15.71 -5.23 -16.24
N LEU A 20 14.86 -4.27 -15.87
CA LEU A 20 14.17 -3.43 -16.84
C LEU A 20 14.93 -2.13 -17.12
N GLU A 21 14.94 -1.70 -18.38
CA GLU A 21 15.38 -0.38 -18.79
C GLU A 21 14.27 0.65 -18.68
N GLN A 22 14.60 1.94 -18.58
CA GLN A 22 13.60 3.02 -18.53
C GLN A 22 12.65 2.99 -19.73
N LYS A 23 13.14 2.69 -20.93
CA LYS A 23 12.31 2.60 -22.13
C LYS A 23 11.28 1.48 -22.07
N GLN A 24 11.61 0.35 -21.43
CA GLN A 24 10.68 -0.76 -21.24
C GLN A 24 9.57 -0.39 -20.24
N VAL A 25 9.93 0.26 -19.15
CA VAL A 25 8.94 0.78 -18.18
C VAL A 25 8.05 1.84 -18.82
N ALA A 26 8.61 2.78 -19.58
CA ALA A 26 7.85 3.79 -20.32
C ALA A 26 6.86 3.15 -21.31
N PHE A 27 7.29 2.13 -22.04
CA PHE A 27 6.43 1.36 -22.93
C PHE A 27 5.26 0.71 -22.19
N LEU A 28 5.54 0.03 -21.08
CA LEU A 28 4.51 -0.63 -20.24
C LEU A 28 3.55 0.37 -19.57
N LEU A 29 4.00 1.59 -19.32
CA LEU A 29 3.18 2.68 -18.83
C LEU A 29 2.40 3.41 -19.96
N ASN A 30 2.55 2.98 -21.21
CA ASN A 30 1.99 3.62 -22.39
C ASN A 30 2.44 5.09 -22.56
N GLN A 31 3.71 5.36 -22.23
CA GLN A 31 4.33 6.69 -22.37
C GLN A 31 5.17 6.77 -23.64
N LYS A 32 5.16 7.93 -24.27
CA LYS A 32 5.89 8.16 -25.54
C LYS A 32 7.40 8.32 -25.37
N SER A 33 7.86 8.72 -24.18
CA SER A 33 9.27 8.92 -23.88
C SER A 33 9.65 8.40 -22.50
N THR A 34 10.95 8.30 -22.25
CA THR A 34 11.50 7.92 -20.94
C THR A 34 11.55 9.06 -19.93
N ASP A 35 11.25 10.29 -20.36
CA ASP A 35 11.42 11.50 -19.56
C ASP A 35 10.61 11.47 -18.27
N GLU A 36 9.35 11.03 -18.34
CA GLU A 36 8.49 10.94 -17.17
C GLU A 36 8.99 9.86 -16.20
N VAL A 37 9.44 8.70 -16.71
CA VAL A 37 10.04 7.65 -15.86
C VAL A 37 11.28 8.18 -15.13
N SER A 38 12.14 8.92 -15.85
CA SER A 38 13.31 9.56 -15.27
C SER A 38 12.93 10.58 -14.19
N ARG A 39 11.89 11.38 -14.42
CA ARG A 39 11.37 12.36 -13.45
C ARG A 39 10.76 11.68 -12.22
N TYR A 40 10.11 10.54 -12.37
CA TYR A 40 9.64 9.73 -11.24
C TYR A 40 10.83 9.18 -10.43
N GLU A 41 11.83 8.61 -11.09
CA GLU A 41 13.03 8.06 -10.44
C GLU A 41 13.85 9.11 -9.67
N THR A 42 13.93 10.32 -10.21
CA THR A 42 14.63 11.45 -9.58
C THR A 42 13.80 12.18 -8.52
N GLY A 43 12.50 11.87 -8.44
CA GLY A 43 11.58 12.52 -7.50
C GLY A 43 11.16 13.93 -7.92
N ILE A 44 11.41 14.33 -9.16
CA ILE A 44 10.94 15.62 -9.69
C ILE A 44 9.43 15.62 -9.85
N HIS A 45 8.87 14.52 -10.37
CA HIS A 45 7.42 14.31 -10.46
C HIS A 45 6.99 13.11 -9.64
N ARG A 46 5.74 13.15 -9.19
CA ARG A 46 5.05 12.00 -8.60
C ARG A 46 4.13 11.39 -9.63
N PRO A 47 4.09 10.06 -9.76
CA PRO A 47 3.07 9.42 -10.58
C PRO A 47 1.67 9.68 -9.98
N ASN A 48 0.66 9.74 -10.83
CA ASN A 48 -0.72 9.66 -10.39
C ASN A 48 -1.04 8.23 -9.89
N LEU A 49 -2.20 8.05 -9.29
CA LEU A 49 -2.60 6.76 -8.71
C LEU A 49 -2.56 5.63 -9.75
N GLU A 50 -3.09 5.86 -10.95
CA GLU A 50 -3.09 4.85 -12.03
C GLU A 50 -1.67 4.42 -12.39
N THR A 51 -0.78 5.38 -12.60
CA THR A 51 0.63 5.11 -12.92
C THR A 51 1.34 4.41 -11.76
N ALA A 52 1.05 4.79 -10.52
CA ALA A 52 1.61 4.14 -9.34
C ALA A 52 1.19 2.66 -9.23
N LEU A 53 -0.07 2.35 -9.50
CA LEU A 53 -0.56 0.97 -9.53
C LEU A 53 0.07 0.16 -10.69
N LYS A 54 0.23 0.77 -11.86
CA LYS A 54 0.95 0.14 -12.99
C LYS A 54 2.42 -0.14 -12.62
N LEU A 55 3.10 0.76 -11.94
CA LEU A 55 4.47 0.53 -11.46
C LEU A 55 4.55 -0.63 -10.46
N GLN A 56 3.60 -0.73 -9.54
CA GLN A 56 3.50 -1.87 -8.63
C GLN A 56 3.36 -3.19 -9.39
N ILE A 57 2.52 -3.24 -10.42
CA ILE A 57 2.30 -4.43 -11.25
C ILE A 57 3.58 -4.77 -12.05
N ILE A 58 4.19 -3.78 -12.69
CA ILE A 58 5.39 -3.96 -13.53
C ILE A 58 6.57 -4.47 -12.71
N LEU A 59 6.77 -3.92 -11.51
CA LEU A 59 7.94 -4.20 -10.68
C LEU A 59 7.70 -5.31 -9.66
N HIS A 60 6.46 -5.74 -9.46
CA HIS A 60 6.05 -6.68 -8.42
C HIS A 60 6.47 -6.24 -7.00
N VAL A 61 6.42 -4.94 -6.75
CA VAL A 61 6.79 -4.32 -5.46
C VAL A 61 5.68 -3.39 -5.01
N PRO A 62 5.24 -3.47 -3.74
CA PRO A 62 4.25 -2.55 -3.21
C PRO A 62 4.67 -1.09 -3.36
N ILE A 63 3.72 -0.23 -3.74
CA ILE A 63 3.99 1.19 -3.96
C ILE A 63 4.53 1.88 -2.69
N SER A 64 4.13 1.40 -1.51
CA SER A 64 4.64 1.87 -0.22
C SER A 64 6.15 1.62 -0.02
N LEU A 65 6.70 0.59 -0.64
CA LEU A 65 8.14 0.34 -0.63
C LEU A 65 8.88 1.16 -1.68
N ILE A 66 8.25 1.40 -2.83
CA ILE A 66 8.82 2.26 -3.87
C ILE A 66 8.92 3.69 -3.36
N TYR A 67 7.85 4.23 -2.79
CA TYR A 67 7.75 5.58 -2.25
C TYR A 67 7.74 5.60 -0.71
N TYR A 68 8.70 4.89 -0.11
CA TYR A 68 8.75 4.67 1.34
C TYR A 68 8.80 5.96 2.17
N ARG A 69 9.49 7.01 1.71
CA ARG A 69 9.55 8.31 2.41
C ARG A 69 8.18 8.98 2.48
N LEU A 70 7.44 8.94 1.39
CA LEU A 70 6.08 9.47 1.34
C LEU A 70 5.15 8.65 2.23
N PHE A 71 5.29 7.33 2.20
CA PHE A 71 4.50 6.43 3.04
C PHE A 71 4.75 6.67 4.54
N GLU A 72 6.02 6.75 4.98
CA GLU A 72 6.38 7.10 6.35
C GLU A 72 5.80 8.45 6.77
N HIS A 73 5.89 9.46 5.89
CA HIS A 73 5.32 10.78 6.18
C HIS A 73 3.80 10.70 6.39
N CYS A 74 3.08 10.00 5.52
CA CYS A 74 1.64 9.79 5.69
C CYS A 74 1.30 9.05 6.99
N GLN A 75 2.09 8.05 7.37
CA GLN A 75 1.90 7.34 8.64
C GLN A 75 2.05 8.27 9.85
N VAL A 76 3.10 9.09 9.86
CA VAL A 76 3.34 10.06 10.95
C VAL A 76 2.22 11.10 11.01
N GLU A 77 1.81 11.64 9.86
CA GLU A 77 0.74 12.63 9.77
C GLU A 77 -0.60 12.07 10.29
N ILE A 78 -0.96 10.85 9.87
CA ILE A 78 -2.18 10.19 10.35
C ILE A 78 -2.10 9.89 11.84
N ALA A 79 -0.95 9.41 12.34
CA ALA A 79 -0.76 9.13 13.75
C ALA A 79 -0.91 10.39 14.61
N GLU A 80 -0.38 11.52 14.15
CA GLU A 80 -0.50 12.80 14.83
C GLU A 80 -1.95 13.31 14.86
N LEU A 81 -2.70 13.20 13.75
CA LEU A 81 -4.12 13.56 13.71
C LEU A 81 -4.97 12.68 14.63
N LYS A 82 -4.67 11.39 14.69
CA LYS A 82 -5.33 10.46 15.63
C LYS A 82 -5.07 10.86 17.08
N ARG A 83 -3.83 11.26 17.39
CA ARG A 83 -3.44 11.69 18.73
C ARG A 83 -4.15 12.98 19.15
N GLN A 84 -4.31 13.92 18.20
CA GLN A 84 -4.97 15.21 18.46
C GLN A 84 -6.49 15.09 18.57
N HIS A 85 -7.10 14.14 17.88
CA HIS A 85 -8.54 14.01 17.77
C HIS A 85 -9.06 12.60 18.11
N PRO A 86 -8.72 12.02 19.27
CA PRO A 86 -9.12 10.65 19.60
C PRO A 86 -10.64 10.48 19.69
N HIS A 87 -11.37 11.56 20.01
CA HIS A 87 -12.83 11.56 20.14
C HIS A 87 -13.58 11.44 18.80
N LEU A 88 -12.91 11.70 17.67
CA LEU A 88 -13.51 11.58 16.33
C LEU A 88 -13.39 10.16 15.76
N LEU A 89 -12.61 9.30 16.41
CA LEU A 89 -12.29 7.97 15.90
C LEU A 89 -12.93 6.92 16.80
N PRO A 90 -13.39 5.79 16.24
CA PRO A 90 -13.73 4.64 17.05
C PRO A 90 -12.48 4.21 17.82
N ASP A 91 -12.67 3.63 19.02
CA ASP A 91 -11.57 3.19 19.88
C ASP A 91 -10.47 2.47 19.12
N SER A 92 -9.24 2.67 19.54
CA SER A 92 -7.98 2.51 18.81
C SER A 92 -7.65 1.13 18.23
N ASP A 93 -8.49 0.13 18.47
CA ASP A 93 -8.30 -1.24 17.99
C ASP A 93 -8.91 -1.49 16.60
N TRP A 94 -9.17 -0.43 15.86
CA TRP A 94 -9.79 -0.50 14.53
C TRP A 94 -8.85 -1.06 13.43
N PHE A 95 -7.63 -1.43 13.74
CA PHE A 95 -6.80 -2.07 12.73
C PHE A 95 -7.28 -3.50 12.48
N PRO A 96 -7.69 -3.82 11.25
CA PRO A 96 -7.97 -5.19 10.91
C PRO A 96 -6.70 -6.00 11.10
N ALA A 97 -6.83 -7.10 11.80
CA ALA A 97 -5.92 -8.23 11.87
C ALA A 97 -4.43 -7.88 11.81
N CYS A 98 -3.80 -7.99 12.93
CA CYS A 98 -2.38 -8.29 12.98
C CYS A 98 -2.09 -9.42 11.96
N PRO A 99 -1.01 -9.33 11.17
CA PRO A 99 -0.60 -10.43 10.28
C PRO A 99 -0.52 -11.81 10.97
N GLU A 100 -0.35 -11.82 12.28
CA GLU A 100 -0.35 -13.02 13.12
C GLU A 100 -1.71 -13.75 13.18
N GLN A 101 -2.79 -13.10 12.75
CA GLN A 101 -4.15 -13.68 12.72
C GLN A 101 -4.54 -14.20 11.33
N LEU A 102 -3.71 -14.01 10.32
CA LEU A 102 -3.94 -14.55 8.99
C LEU A 102 -3.51 -16.01 8.93
N THR A 103 -4.33 -16.84 8.30
CA THR A 103 -3.89 -18.20 7.95
C THR A 103 -2.79 -18.14 6.91
N GLN A 104 -2.01 -19.22 6.77
CA GLN A 104 -0.96 -19.31 5.76
C GLN A 104 -1.51 -19.09 4.34
N GLU A 105 -2.71 -19.62 4.06
CA GLU A 105 -3.38 -19.47 2.76
C GLU A 105 -3.77 -18.01 2.49
N GLU A 106 -4.33 -17.32 3.47
CA GLU A 106 -4.68 -15.91 3.39
C GLU A 106 -3.45 -15.03 3.19
N PHE A 107 -2.38 -15.31 3.90
CA PHE A 107 -1.11 -14.60 3.74
C PHE A 107 -0.55 -14.76 2.33
N CYS A 108 -0.55 -15.98 1.78
CA CYS A 108 -0.14 -16.25 0.39
C CYS A 108 -1.05 -15.53 -0.61
N PHE A 109 -2.35 -15.55 -0.41
CA PHE A 109 -3.32 -14.87 -1.25
C PHE A 109 -3.10 -13.36 -1.30
N TYR A 110 -2.95 -12.70 -0.16
CA TYR A 110 -2.61 -11.28 -0.10
C TYR A 110 -1.26 -10.97 -0.75
N GLY A 111 -0.28 -11.85 -0.56
CA GLY A 111 1.02 -11.72 -1.21
C GLY A 111 0.92 -11.75 -2.74
N GLU A 112 0.05 -12.56 -3.31
CA GLU A 112 -0.19 -12.62 -4.77
C GLU A 112 -0.91 -11.37 -5.28
N ILE A 113 -1.89 -10.84 -4.55
CA ILE A 113 -2.55 -9.57 -4.90
C ILE A 113 -1.54 -8.43 -4.91
N LEU A 114 -0.66 -8.36 -3.92
CA LEU A 114 0.40 -7.35 -3.88
C LEU A 114 1.40 -7.49 -5.05
N LYS A 115 1.56 -8.69 -5.59
CA LYS A 115 2.35 -8.94 -6.80
C LYS A 115 1.61 -8.59 -8.09
N GLY A 116 0.39 -8.09 -8.02
CA GLY A 116 -0.39 -7.62 -9.15
C GLY A 116 -1.37 -8.65 -9.72
N ARG A 117 -1.62 -9.78 -9.04
CA ARG A 117 -2.70 -10.68 -9.42
C ARG A 117 -4.05 -10.01 -9.17
N ILE A 118 -4.89 -9.98 -10.19
CA ILE A 118 -6.27 -9.48 -10.05
C ILE A 118 -7.13 -10.61 -9.49
N PRO A 119 -7.75 -10.45 -8.31
CA PRO A 119 -8.66 -11.44 -7.77
C PRO A 119 -9.93 -11.50 -8.62
N ASN A 120 -10.50 -12.68 -8.77
CA ASN A 120 -11.83 -12.83 -9.39
C ASN A 120 -12.94 -12.42 -8.40
N ASP A 121 -14.17 -12.26 -8.88
CA ASP A 121 -15.30 -11.82 -8.07
C ASP A 121 -15.57 -12.73 -6.86
N LEU A 122 -15.33 -14.02 -6.98
CA LEU A 122 -15.51 -14.98 -5.88
C LEU A 122 -14.46 -14.76 -4.79
N GLU A 123 -13.22 -14.52 -5.19
CA GLU A 123 -12.11 -14.24 -4.28
C GLU A 123 -12.31 -12.91 -3.57
N ILE A 124 -12.79 -11.86 -4.29
CA ILE A 124 -13.15 -10.58 -3.69
C ILE A 124 -14.22 -10.77 -2.61
N ARG A 125 -15.28 -11.51 -2.90
CA ARG A 125 -16.35 -11.79 -1.92
C ARG A 125 -15.84 -12.58 -0.72
N THR A 126 -14.86 -13.46 -0.92
CA THR A 126 -14.22 -14.20 0.17
C THR A 126 -13.41 -13.29 1.05
N VAL A 127 -12.65 -12.37 0.46
CA VAL A 127 -11.89 -11.32 1.18
C VAL A 127 -12.84 -10.43 1.97
N ASP A 128 -13.92 -9.96 1.35
CA ASP A 128 -14.92 -9.12 2.02
C ASP A 128 -15.55 -9.82 3.23
N LYS A 129 -15.92 -11.11 3.08
CA LYS A 129 -16.43 -11.91 4.20
C LYS A 129 -15.40 -12.04 5.32
N HIS A 130 -14.13 -12.24 4.96
CA HIS A 130 -13.06 -12.38 5.92
C HIS A 130 -12.82 -11.08 6.68
N ILE A 131 -12.77 -9.95 5.99
CA ILE A 131 -12.68 -8.62 6.60
C ILE A 131 -13.85 -8.38 7.55
N LEU A 132 -15.08 -8.71 7.13
CA LEU A 132 -16.28 -8.59 7.98
C LEU A 132 -16.20 -9.48 9.22
N ASN A 133 -15.70 -10.71 9.10
CA ASN A 133 -15.51 -11.60 10.23
C ASN A 133 -14.48 -11.07 11.21
N LEU A 134 -13.38 -10.51 10.73
CA LEU A 134 -12.35 -9.88 11.55
C LEU A 134 -12.90 -8.65 12.29
N MET A 135 -13.69 -7.82 11.61
CA MET A 135 -14.35 -6.66 12.22
C MET A 135 -15.36 -7.09 13.30
N ASN A 136 -16.11 -8.16 13.07
CA ASN A 136 -17.06 -8.71 14.04
C ASN A 136 -16.36 -9.34 15.26
N THR A 137 -15.25 -10.05 15.06
CA THR A 137 -14.46 -10.62 16.16
C THR A 137 -13.84 -9.55 17.04
N THR A 138 -13.32 -8.47 16.44
CA THR A 138 -12.84 -7.31 17.20
C THR A 138 -13.95 -6.60 17.97
N SER A 139 -15.17 -6.56 17.42
CA SER A 139 -16.34 -6.01 18.11
C SER A 139 -16.76 -6.85 19.34
N VAL A 140 -16.67 -8.17 19.26
CA VAL A 140 -16.96 -9.05 20.40
C VAL A 140 -15.92 -8.90 21.51
N TYR A 141 -14.65 -8.70 21.18
CA TYR A 141 -13.61 -8.36 22.15
C TYR A 141 -13.85 -7.00 22.83
N ARG A 142 -14.45 -6.02 22.13
CA ARG A 142 -14.84 -4.74 22.71
C ARG A 142 -15.94 -4.88 23.79
N GLN A 143 -16.93 -5.73 23.55
CA GLN A 143 -18.02 -5.96 24.51
C GLN A 143 -17.59 -6.73 25.76
N GLY A 144 -16.52 -7.51 25.68
CA GLY A 144 -15.96 -8.25 26.81
C GLY A 144 -15.01 -7.46 27.70
N ARG A 145 -14.64 -6.24 27.35
CA ARG A 145 -13.69 -5.41 28.10
C ARG A 145 -14.32 -4.22 28.84
N ASN A 146 -15.60 -4.24 29.10
CA ASN A 146 -16.16 -3.26 30.01
C ASN A 146 -16.79 -3.90 31.23
N PRO A 147 -16.00 -4.22 32.25
CA PRO A 147 -16.51 -4.52 33.55
C PRO A 147 -16.16 -3.39 34.54
N TYR A 148 -16.39 -2.15 34.21
CA TYR A 148 -16.46 -1.07 35.26
C TYR A 148 -16.60 0.30 34.60
#